data_6984b4ef21ae3e5464ab9d8c7d108f8d
#
_entry.id   6984b4ef21ae3e5464ab9d8c7d108f8d
#
_cell.length_a   1.000
_cell.length_b   1.000
_cell.length_c   1.000
_cell.angle_alpha   90.00
_cell.angle_beta   90.00
_cell.angle_gamma   90.00
#
_symmetry.space_group_name_H-M   'P 1'
#
loop_
_entity.id
_entity.type
_entity.pdbx_description
1 polymer ?
#
loop_
_entity_poly.entity_id
_entity_poly.type
_entity_poly.pdbx_seq_one_letter_code
_entity_poly.pdbx_strand_id
1 'polypeptide(L)'
;SILRYLFVTLQSEEYKNKMKTVINSYDEFASYLGKPLGTSEWLEVDQDRINAFADATLDHQWIHVDVERAKAESPYKSTIAHGYLTLALLPHLWDEIVEVNNLKMMVNYGMDKMRFGQPVITGSRIRMTAKLGNIENLRGICKAYIDFTIEIEGQRKPALKGEAQFLYYFK
;
A
#
# COMPACT_ATOMS: atom_id res chain seq x y z
N SER A 1 -0.44 23.13 -28.01
CA SER A 1 -1.68 23.90 -28.01
C SER A 1 -2.45 23.63 -26.72
N ILE A 2 -3.15 24.62 -26.22
CA ILE A 2 -3.95 24.61 -24.98
C ILE A 2 -4.92 23.41 -24.93
N LEU A 3 -5.51 23.04 -26.07
CA LEU A 3 -6.39 21.87 -26.21
C LEU A 3 -5.69 20.53 -25.86
N ARG A 4 -4.42 20.38 -26.20
CA ARG A 4 -3.65 19.18 -25.90
C ARG A 4 -3.28 19.11 -24.41
N TYR A 5 -3.08 20.27 -23.80
CA TYR A 5 -2.82 20.39 -22.36
C TYR A 5 -4.10 20.10 -21.55
N LEU A 6 -5.23 20.64 -21.97
CA LEU A 6 -6.55 20.35 -21.38
C LEU A 6 -6.97 18.88 -21.54
N PHE A 7 -6.66 18.25 -22.67
CA PHE A 7 -6.98 16.84 -22.90
C PHE A 7 -6.13 15.91 -22.02
N VAL A 8 -4.83 16.22 -21.83
CA VAL A 8 -3.93 15.50 -20.94
C VAL A 8 -4.32 15.70 -19.47
N THR A 9 -4.77 16.92 -19.10
CA THR A 9 -5.23 17.22 -17.73
C THR A 9 -6.56 16.54 -17.43
N LEU A 10 -7.50 16.53 -18.38
CA LEU A 10 -8.79 15.84 -18.26
C LEU A 10 -8.61 14.31 -18.21
N GLN A 11 -7.72 13.74 -19.03
CA GLN A 11 -7.38 12.30 -18.93
C GLN A 11 -6.66 11.97 -17.61
N SER A 12 -5.85 12.88 -17.08
CA SER A 12 -5.20 12.67 -15.77
C SER A 12 -6.18 12.80 -14.60
N GLU A 13 -7.24 13.58 -14.74
CA GLU A 13 -8.33 13.67 -13.74
C GLU A 13 -9.34 12.53 -13.88
N GLU A 14 -9.66 12.09 -15.11
CA GLU A 14 -10.47 10.88 -15.32
C GLU A 14 -9.75 9.61 -14.87
N TYR A 15 -8.42 9.52 -15.00
CA TYR A 15 -7.62 8.42 -14.47
C TYR A 15 -7.51 8.45 -12.95
N LYS A 16 -7.66 9.60 -12.30
CA LYS A 16 -7.72 9.73 -10.84
C LYS A 16 -9.05 9.28 -10.25
N ASN A 17 -10.07 9.04 -11.06
CA ASN A 17 -11.39 8.64 -10.60
C ASN A 17 -11.66 7.14 -10.78
N LYS A 18 -10.68 6.29 -10.48
CA LYS A 18 -10.99 4.89 -10.15
C LYS A 18 -11.86 4.94 -8.92
N MET A 19 -13.13 4.54 -9.06
CA MET A 19 -14.09 4.61 -7.95
C MET A 19 -13.59 3.76 -6.79
N LYS A 20 -13.17 4.40 -5.72
CA LYS A 20 -12.86 3.74 -4.45
C LYS A 20 -14.12 3.07 -3.91
N THR A 21 -13.95 2.01 -3.16
CA THR A 21 -15.04 1.45 -2.36
C THR A 21 -15.35 2.44 -1.24
N VAL A 22 -16.57 3.01 -1.24
CA VAL A 22 -17.01 3.99 -0.25
C VAL A 22 -17.67 3.27 0.92
N ILE A 23 -17.27 3.63 2.13
CA ILE A 23 -17.74 3.02 3.38
C ILE A 23 -18.10 4.16 4.34
N ASN A 24 -19.37 4.23 4.76
CA ASN A 24 -19.86 5.31 5.61
C ASN A 24 -20.18 4.88 7.05
N SER A 25 -20.21 3.56 7.31
CA SER A 25 -20.57 3.00 8.61
C SER A 25 -19.98 1.60 8.81
N TYR A 26 -20.08 1.12 10.05
CA TYR A 26 -19.76 -0.27 10.38
C TYR A 26 -20.59 -1.26 9.54
N ASP A 27 -21.89 -1.05 9.42
CA ASP A 27 -22.78 -1.97 8.70
C ASP A 27 -22.44 -2.04 7.20
N GLU A 28 -22.13 -0.91 6.58
CA GLU A 28 -21.65 -0.90 5.19
C GLU A 28 -20.32 -1.64 5.08
N PHE A 29 -19.38 -1.43 5.99
CA PHE A 29 -18.12 -2.15 5.98
C PHE A 29 -18.36 -3.66 6.13
N ALA A 30 -19.18 -4.08 7.09
CA ALA A 30 -19.52 -5.49 7.33
C ALA A 30 -20.16 -6.16 6.11
N SER A 31 -20.86 -5.41 5.27
CA SER A 31 -21.47 -5.94 4.04
C SER A 31 -20.44 -6.46 3.03
N TYR A 32 -19.18 -6.07 3.15
CA TYR A 32 -18.06 -6.53 2.34
C TYR A 32 -17.35 -7.77 2.91
N LEU A 33 -17.81 -8.34 4.02
CA LEU A 33 -17.17 -9.51 4.63
C LEU A 33 -16.98 -10.64 3.60
N GLY A 34 -15.73 -11.08 3.47
CA GLY A 34 -15.34 -12.10 2.51
C GLY A 34 -15.23 -11.64 1.05
N LYS A 35 -15.49 -10.36 0.77
CA LYS A 35 -15.47 -9.81 -0.60
C LYS A 35 -14.21 -8.99 -0.87
N PRO A 36 -13.74 -8.93 -2.13
CA PRO A 36 -12.72 -7.98 -2.54
C PRO A 36 -13.16 -6.54 -2.30
N LEU A 37 -12.24 -5.71 -1.83
CA LEU A 37 -12.45 -4.27 -1.65
C LEU A 37 -11.88 -3.45 -2.80
N GLY A 38 -10.87 -3.97 -3.49
CA GLY A 38 -10.29 -3.35 -4.66
C GLY A 38 -8.79 -3.53 -4.78
N THR A 39 -8.22 -2.75 -5.68
CA THR A 39 -6.78 -2.75 -6.01
C THR A 39 -6.33 -1.30 -6.16
N SER A 40 -5.20 -0.93 -5.54
CA SER A 40 -4.61 0.40 -5.67
C SER A 40 -4.04 0.66 -7.07
N GLU A 41 -3.67 1.89 -7.34
CA GLU A 41 -2.82 2.21 -8.48
C GLU A 41 -1.39 1.69 -8.27
N TRP A 42 -0.60 1.69 -9.35
CA TRP A 42 0.81 1.38 -9.30
C TRP A 42 1.61 2.55 -8.71
N LEU A 43 2.43 2.27 -7.70
CA LEU A 43 3.34 3.23 -7.07
C LEU A 43 4.77 2.83 -7.37
N GLU A 44 5.56 3.74 -7.94
CA GLU A 44 7.01 3.54 -8.11
C GLU A 44 7.73 3.68 -6.77
N VAL A 45 8.63 2.75 -6.51
CA VAL A 45 9.56 2.77 -5.37
C VAL A 45 10.96 3.07 -5.89
N ASP A 46 11.27 4.36 -6.01
CA ASP A 46 12.54 4.86 -6.50
C ASP A 46 13.61 4.95 -5.39
N GLN A 47 14.85 5.26 -5.80
CA GLN A 47 15.97 5.38 -4.87
C GLN A 47 15.78 6.55 -3.88
N ASP A 48 15.18 7.64 -4.30
CA ASP A 48 14.97 8.80 -3.43
C ASP A 48 14.03 8.46 -2.27
N ARG A 49 12.96 7.71 -2.53
CA ARG A 49 12.05 7.20 -1.51
C ARG A 49 12.76 6.24 -0.55
N ILE A 50 13.60 5.35 -1.06
CA ILE A 50 14.40 4.42 -0.25
C ILE A 50 15.37 5.19 0.64
N ASN A 51 16.07 6.16 0.10
CA ASN A 51 16.99 7.00 0.86
C ASN A 51 16.26 7.80 1.96
N ALA A 52 15.12 8.39 1.64
CA ALA A 52 14.31 9.11 2.62
C ALA A 52 13.82 8.19 3.76
N PHE A 53 13.45 6.96 3.46
CA PHE A 53 13.07 5.97 4.48
C PHE A 53 14.28 5.57 5.34
N ALA A 54 15.44 5.35 4.73
CA ALA A 54 16.68 5.06 5.45
C ALA A 54 17.03 6.18 6.43
N ASP A 55 16.90 7.44 6.01
CA ASP A 55 17.16 8.61 6.86
C ASP A 55 16.15 8.71 8.01
N ALA A 56 14.87 8.46 7.74
CA ALA A 56 13.82 8.54 8.75
C ALA A 56 13.91 7.43 9.80
N THR A 57 14.40 6.25 9.43
CA THR A 57 14.47 5.06 10.30
C THR A 57 15.86 4.73 10.80
N LEU A 58 16.88 5.42 10.29
CA LEU A 58 18.30 5.20 10.56
C LEU A 58 18.83 3.84 10.08
N ASP A 59 18.10 3.18 9.17
CA ASP A 59 18.54 1.94 8.54
C ASP A 59 19.24 2.23 7.19
N HIS A 60 20.55 2.45 7.27
CA HIS A 60 21.40 2.76 6.13
C HIS A 60 22.21 1.54 5.66
N GLN A 61 21.64 0.34 5.75
CA GLN A 61 22.32 -0.84 5.22
C GLN A 61 22.63 -0.65 3.73
N TRP A 62 23.84 -1.00 3.32
CA TRP A 62 24.35 -0.74 1.97
C TRP A 62 23.48 -1.29 0.85
N ILE A 63 22.78 -2.41 1.06
CA ILE A 63 21.90 -3.01 0.05
C ILE A 63 20.73 -2.10 -0.34
N HIS A 64 20.43 -1.09 0.48
CA HIS A 64 19.36 -0.13 0.22
C HIS A 64 19.87 1.20 -0.35
N VAL A 65 21.05 1.66 0.09
CA VAL A 65 21.48 3.04 -0.16
C VAL A 65 22.77 3.17 -0.98
N ASP A 66 23.60 2.13 -1.07
CA ASP A 66 24.86 2.18 -1.82
C ASP A 66 24.68 1.56 -3.21
N VAL A 67 24.33 2.40 -4.17
CA VAL A 67 24.01 1.98 -5.56
C VAL A 67 25.20 1.29 -6.21
N GLU A 68 26.41 1.83 -6.06
CA GLU A 68 27.61 1.29 -6.74
C GLU A 68 28.02 -0.05 -6.12
N ARG A 69 28.01 -0.14 -4.82
CA ARG A 69 28.26 -1.41 -4.12
C ARG A 69 27.20 -2.45 -4.45
N ALA A 70 25.94 -2.06 -4.51
CA ALA A 70 24.84 -2.97 -4.83
C ALA A 70 24.97 -3.54 -6.26
N LYS A 71 25.39 -2.74 -7.24
CA LYS A 71 25.69 -3.23 -8.59
C LYS A 71 26.79 -4.28 -8.60
N ALA A 72 27.85 -4.11 -7.80
CA ALA A 72 28.98 -5.00 -7.75
C ALA A 72 28.70 -6.28 -6.96
N GLU A 73 28.16 -6.14 -5.75
CA GLU A 73 28.12 -7.20 -4.74
C GLU A 73 26.73 -7.80 -4.50
N SER A 74 25.63 -7.04 -4.76
CA SER A 74 24.28 -7.55 -4.51
C SER A 74 23.92 -8.67 -5.49
N PRO A 75 23.24 -9.74 -5.02
CA PRO A 75 22.71 -10.77 -5.89
C PRO A 75 21.63 -10.22 -6.86
N TYR A 76 21.05 -9.07 -6.54
CA TYR A 76 20.05 -8.39 -7.38
C TYR A 76 20.66 -7.44 -8.40
N LYS A 77 21.99 -7.18 -8.33
CA LYS A 77 22.70 -6.20 -9.16
C LYS A 77 22.13 -4.79 -9.13
N SER A 78 21.44 -4.48 -8.04
CA SER A 78 20.79 -3.20 -7.77
C SER A 78 20.52 -3.06 -6.27
N THR A 79 20.18 -1.86 -5.83
CA THR A 79 19.61 -1.65 -4.51
C THR A 79 18.17 -2.19 -4.45
N ILE A 80 17.73 -2.51 -3.26
CA ILE A 80 16.37 -2.97 -2.98
C ILE A 80 15.73 -2.10 -1.89
N ALA A 81 14.42 -1.97 -1.93
CA ALA A 81 13.68 -1.31 -0.87
C ALA A 81 13.78 -2.11 0.44
N HIS A 82 13.76 -1.40 1.57
CA HIS A 82 13.56 -2.04 2.87
C HIS A 82 12.21 -2.77 2.87
N GLY A 83 12.16 -3.96 3.42
CA GLY A 83 10.88 -4.65 3.61
C GLY A 83 9.90 -3.80 4.42
N TYR A 84 10.40 -3.10 5.45
CA TYR A 84 9.59 -2.18 6.25
C TYR A 84 9.14 -0.92 5.49
N LEU A 85 9.84 -0.47 4.45
CA LEU A 85 9.32 0.58 3.57
C LEU A 85 8.09 0.07 2.80
N THR A 86 8.17 -1.12 2.21
CA THR A 86 7.03 -1.74 1.51
C THR A 86 5.84 -1.88 2.45
N LEU A 87 6.05 -2.31 3.69
CA LEU A 87 5.00 -2.36 4.71
C LEU A 87 4.46 -0.96 5.06
N ALA A 88 5.34 0.02 5.24
CA ALA A 88 4.96 1.38 5.60
C ALA A 88 4.13 2.10 4.51
N LEU A 89 4.24 1.67 3.27
CA LEU A 89 3.41 2.18 2.15
C LEU A 89 1.99 1.61 2.15
N LEU A 90 1.70 0.58 2.93
CA LEU A 90 0.38 -0.05 2.98
C LEU A 90 -0.76 0.93 3.28
N PRO A 91 -0.68 1.86 4.26
CA PRO A 91 -1.76 2.80 4.51
C PRO A 91 -2.06 3.72 3.31
N HIS A 92 -1.03 4.15 2.57
CA HIS A 92 -1.21 4.95 1.36
C HIS A 92 -1.93 4.13 0.26
N LEU A 93 -1.47 2.89 0.01
CA LEU A 93 -2.09 2.02 -0.98
C LEU A 93 -3.52 1.63 -0.59
N TRP A 94 -3.80 1.48 0.71
CA TRP A 94 -5.13 1.25 1.25
C TRP A 94 -6.06 2.43 1.01
N ASP A 95 -5.58 3.65 1.22
CA ASP A 95 -6.35 4.88 0.98
C ASP A 95 -6.76 5.05 -0.48
N GLU A 96 -6.02 4.46 -1.42
CA GLU A 96 -6.40 4.43 -2.83
C GLU A 96 -7.50 3.42 -3.16
N ILE A 97 -7.72 2.42 -2.29
CA ILE A 97 -8.72 1.35 -2.50
C ILE A 97 -10.06 1.75 -1.89
N VAL A 98 -10.06 2.32 -0.70
CA VAL A 98 -11.28 2.66 0.04
C VAL A 98 -11.32 4.13 0.41
N GLU A 99 -12.53 4.63 0.51
CA GLU A 99 -12.85 5.93 1.11
C GLU A 99 -13.77 5.67 2.30
N VAL A 100 -13.26 5.86 3.52
CA VAL A 100 -14.05 5.66 4.73
C VAL A 100 -14.46 7.01 5.30
N ASN A 101 -15.77 7.28 5.26
CA ASN A 101 -16.38 8.52 5.71
C ASN A 101 -16.83 8.45 7.16
N ASN A 102 -17.29 9.59 7.70
CA ASN A 102 -17.82 9.71 9.06
C ASN A 102 -16.85 9.25 10.16
N LEU A 103 -15.54 9.34 9.90
CA LEU A 103 -14.53 8.98 10.87
C LEU A 103 -14.14 10.13 11.78
N LYS A 104 -13.88 9.79 13.05
CA LYS A 104 -13.05 10.60 13.95
C LYS A 104 -11.57 10.33 13.72
N MET A 105 -11.19 9.06 13.61
CA MET A 105 -9.81 8.61 13.32
C MET A 105 -9.79 7.15 12.92
N MET A 106 -8.67 6.75 12.29
CA MET A 106 -8.28 5.38 12.03
C MET A 106 -6.93 5.11 12.71
N VAL A 107 -6.75 3.92 13.26
CA VAL A 107 -5.51 3.53 13.93
C VAL A 107 -5.01 2.20 13.36
N ASN A 108 -3.71 2.14 13.05
CA ASN A 108 -3.04 0.88 12.76
C ASN A 108 -2.91 0.09 14.07
N TYR A 109 -3.59 -1.04 14.17
CA TYR A 109 -3.69 -1.78 15.43
C TYR A 109 -2.77 -2.99 15.48
N GLY A 110 -2.66 -3.72 14.37
CA GLY A 110 -1.86 -4.93 14.33
C GLY A 110 -1.65 -5.48 12.94
N MET A 111 -0.84 -6.52 12.89
CA MET A 111 -0.48 -7.22 11.66
C MET A 111 -0.33 -8.70 11.97
N ASP A 112 -1.01 -9.56 11.22
CA ASP A 112 -0.88 -11.00 11.34
C ASP A 112 -0.54 -11.65 10.00
N LYS A 113 -0.06 -12.91 10.07
CA LYS A 113 0.24 -13.75 8.90
C LYS A 113 1.13 -13.07 7.86
N MET A 114 1.93 -12.09 8.30
CA MET A 114 2.78 -11.31 7.42
C MET A 114 3.95 -12.16 6.88
N ARG A 115 4.17 -12.07 5.58
CA ARG A 115 5.28 -12.72 4.88
C ARG A 115 5.87 -11.77 3.86
N PHE A 116 7.14 -11.44 4.03
CA PHE A 116 7.94 -10.84 2.97
C PHE A 116 8.22 -11.90 1.90
N GLY A 117 8.08 -11.52 0.65
CA GLY A 117 8.31 -12.38 -0.50
C GLY A 117 9.45 -11.86 -1.37
N GLN A 118 9.13 -11.52 -2.61
CA GLN A 118 10.09 -11.00 -3.58
C GLN A 118 10.63 -9.63 -3.15
N PRO A 119 11.95 -9.38 -3.20
CA PRO A 119 12.51 -8.05 -2.95
C PRO A 119 11.99 -7.03 -3.99
N VAL A 120 11.70 -5.83 -3.53
CA VAL A 120 11.34 -4.70 -4.39
C VAL A 120 12.64 -4.02 -4.83
N ILE A 121 13.06 -4.27 -6.07
CA ILE A 121 14.24 -3.63 -6.66
C ILE A 121 13.91 -2.15 -6.88
N THR A 122 14.88 -1.26 -6.65
CA THR A 122 14.70 0.18 -6.88
C THR A 122 14.18 0.45 -8.30
N GLY A 123 13.19 1.36 -8.41
CA GLY A 123 12.51 1.67 -9.68
C GLY A 123 11.34 0.72 -10.02
N SER A 124 11.12 -0.34 -9.26
CA SER A 124 9.95 -1.20 -9.44
C SER A 124 8.67 -0.49 -9.03
N ARG A 125 7.56 -0.85 -9.67
CA ARG A 125 6.22 -0.40 -9.28
C ARG A 125 5.51 -1.49 -8.47
N ILE A 126 4.85 -1.07 -7.40
CA ILE A 126 4.05 -1.94 -6.54
C ILE A 126 2.61 -1.49 -6.50
N ARG A 127 1.69 -2.40 -6.21
CA ARG A 127 0.29 -2.11 -5.91
C ARG A 127 -0.26 -3.10 -4.89
N MET A 128 -1.36 -2.74 -4.25
CA MET A 128 -2.02 -3.55 -3.24
C MET A 128 -3.38 -4.03 -3.74
N THR A 129 -3.68 -5.30 -3.53
CA THR A 129 -5.03 -5.85 -3.57
C THR A 129 -5.51 -6.12 -2.14
N ALA A 130 -6.79 -5.89 -1.88
CA ALA A 130 -7.34 -6.00 -0.53
C ALA A 130 -8.72 -6.67 -0.52
N LYS A 131 -8.96 -7.43 0.55
CA LYS A 131 -10.21 -8.11 0.85
C LYS A 131 -10.53 -7.95 2.33
N LEU A 132 -11.80 -7.77 2.68
CA LEU A 132 -12.23 -7.83 4.07
C LEU A 132 -12.31 -9.29 4.53
N GLY A 133 -11.34 -9.71 5.35
CA GLY A 133 -11.25 -11.06 5.87
C GLY A 133 -12.12 -11.30 7.12
N ASN A 134 -12.19 -10.30 8.01
CA ASN A 134 -13.02 -10.32 9.19
C ASN A 134 -13.35 -8.89 9.65
N ILE A 135 -14.37 -8.74 10.49
CA ILE A 135 -14.77 -7.47 11.07
C ILE A 135 -15.42 -7.70 12.44
N GLU A 136 -15.10 -6.87 13.40
CA GLU A 136 -15.64 -6.95 14.78
C GLU A 136 -16.09 -5.58 15.25
N ASN A 137 -17.18 -5.57 16.01
CA ASN A 137 -17.62 -4.39 16.76
C ASN A 137 -17.13 -4.49 18.20
N LEU A 138 -16.10 -3.71 18.54
CA LEU A 138 -15.53 -3.64 19.89
C LEU A 138 -16.18 -2.49 20.67
N ARG A 139 -17.44 -2.66 21.07
CA ARG A 139 -18.21 -1.65 21.82
C ARG A 139 -18.24 -0.27 21.13
N GLY A 140 -18.55 -0.30 19.82
CA GLY A 140 -18.64 0.90 19.00
C GLY A 140 -17.35 1.25 18.22
N ILE A 141 -16.25 0.52 18.45
CA ILE A 141 -15.03 0.62 17.65
C ILE A 141 -15.06 -0.48 16.61
N CYS A 142 -14.96 -0.12 15.35
CA CYS A 142 -14.89 -1.08 14.25
C CYS A 142 -13.45 -1.60 14.11
N LYS A 143 -13.22 -2.88 14.35
CA LYS A 143 -11.96 -3.55 14.04
C LYS A 143 -12.10 -4.32 12.73
N ALA A 144 -11.40 -3.86 11.70
CA ALA A 144 -11.39 -4.49 10.38
C ALA A 144 -10.09 -5.27 10.17
N TYR A 145 -10.22 -6.48 9.63
CA TYR A 145 -9.12 -7.37 9.28
C TYR A 145 -9.03 -7.43 7.77
N ILE A 146 -7.99 -6.86 7.23
CA ILE A 146 -7.79 -6.71 5.80
C ILE A 146 -6.74 -7.71 5.32
N ASP A 147 -7.18 -8.73 4.59
CA ASP A 147 -6.26 -9.59 3.84
C ASP A 147 -5.71 -8.81 2.66
N PHE A 148 -4.40 -8.67 2.59
CA PHE A 148 -3.74 -7.88 1.55
C PHE A 148 -2.61 -8.63 0.87
N THR A 149 -2.35 -8.25 -0.36
CA THR A 149 -1.19 -8.65 -1.14
C THR A 149 -0.61 -7.42 -1.82
N ILE A 150 0.68 -7.16 -1.64
CA ILE A 150 1.42 -6.12 -2.37
C ILE A 150 2.20 -6.82 -3.49
N GLU A 151 1.79 -6.56 -4.72
CA GLU A 151 2.39 -7.08 -5.94
C GLU A 151 3.51 -6.19 -6.44
N ILE A 152 4.45 -6.78 -7.20
CA ILE A 152 5.45 -6.05 -7.98
C ILE A 152 5.11 -6.23 -9.46
N GLU A 153 5.07 -5.14 -10.22
CA GLU A 153 4.78 -5.18 -11.65
C GLU A 153 5.70 -6.13 -12.39
N GLY A 154 5.11 -7.00 -13.21
CA GLY A 154 5.84 -7.99 -13.98
C GLY A 154 6.39 -9.19 -13.20
N GLN A 155 6.17 -9.27 -11.88
CA GLN A 155 6.60 -10.38 -11.05
C GLN A 155 5.43 -11.30 -10.68
N ARG A 156 5.70 -12.62 -10.66
CA ARG A 156 4.68 -13.63 -10.27
C ARG A 156 4.51 -13.74 -8.76
N LYS A 157 5.58 -13.47 -8.00
CA LYS A 157 5.57 -13.57 -6.54
C LYS A 157 5.37 -12.16 -5.94
N PRO A 158 4.52 -12.02 -4.91
CA PRO A 158 4.32 -10.73 -4.27
C PRO A 158 5.54 -10.29 -3.45
N ALA A 159 5.64 -8.97 -3.21
CA ALA A 159 6.60 -8.40 -2.29
C ALA A 159 6.23 -8.67 -0.83
N LEU A 160 4.94 -8.60 -0.52
CA LEU A 160 4.43 -8.71 0.84
C LEU A 160 2.98 -9.19 0.80
N LYS A 161 2.60 -10.04 1.74
CA LYS A 161 1.21 -10.41 2.00
C LYS A 161 0.98 -10.59 3.49
N GLY A 162 -0.24 -10.41 3.92
CA GLY A 162 -0.61 -10.58 5.32
C GLY A 162 -2.03 -10.13 5.58
N GLU A 163 -2.32 -9.95 6.87
CA GLU A 163 -3.57 -9.44 7.38
C GLU A 163 -3.28 -8.18 8.19
N ALA A 164 -3.75 -7.02 7.73
CA ALA A 164 -3.66 -5.76 8.46
C ALA A 164 -4.90 -5.59 9.34
N GLN A 165 -4.71 -5.11 10.56
CA GLN A 165 -5.80 -4.85 11.50
C GLN A 165 -5.89 -3.35 11.75
N PHE A 166 -7.03 -2.75 11.38
CA PHE A 166 -7.32 -1.34 11.57
C PHE A 166 -8.46 -1.15 12.56
N LEU A 167 -8.34 -0.13 13.39
CA LEU A 167 -9.45 0.36 14.22
C LEU A 167 -10.03 1.63 13.60
N TYR A 168 -11.33 1.61 13.34
CA TYR A 168 -12.10 2.75 12.84
C TYR A 168 -13.03 3.28 13.92
N TYR A 169 -12.88 4.56 14.21
CA TYR A 169 -13.71 5.28 15.18
C TYR A 169 -14.69 6.13 14.40
N PHE A 170 -15.88 5.59 14.14
CA PHE A 170 -16.94 6.33 13.45
C PHE A 170 -17.52 7.43 14.39
N LYS A 171 -18.08 8.50 13.78
CA LYS A 171 -18.76 9.59 14.49
C LYS A 171 -20.14 9.16 14.96
#